data_18ab1c7f66d32085908855b2e78eb205
#
_entry.id   18ab1c7f66d32085908855b2e78eb205
#
_cell.length_a   1.000
_cell.length_b   1.000
_cell.length_c   1.000
_cell.angle_alpha   90.00
_cell.angle_beta   90.00
_cell.angle_gamma   90.00
#
_symmetry.space_group_name_H-M   'P 1'
#
loop_
_entity.id
_entity.type
_entity.pdbx_description
1 polymer ?
#
loop_
_entity_poly.entity_id
_entity_poly.type
_entity_poly.pdbx_seq_one_letter_code
_entity_poly.pdbx_strand_id
1 'polypeptide(L)'
;MKKILSFSLAGMMLASTLLAGCSTTAKTESTETNKESAESTTAGTSSEHTVIKLLVPGYDGGYLKKELDNGIAGFEKENEGVEVEIVSVGWDELNSKIVSLYQAGDAPDIMLTGSRTLKQLATLGIAEDLSSYITDDFKANRVESVLATGSVDGKQYGIPMAFSSRALYYRSDLIETPPTNWDELLATAKEVHSSNPDVYGFAIPTDITSGTDELLNFIYQNGGALVDDKGEITFDTEANVGTLEYLKQFNDEKLVPDVVSTARGDQATLFANGDLAMFVSGPWEKETLDKSADTAPYKVAVLPEGTQKAETLVTDSYVISSISKNKALAWKFVEFMGQPEYQRPVSEAFGWFPILKEEFEDERFKTEFMQAFAASIEYGISEPQVEDWDSFNKAFLTAVQKALTGEMGAKEALDEAQSEVAK
;
A
#
# COMPACT_ATOMS: atom_id res chain seq x y z
N MET A 1 -18.28 8.13 51.95
CA MET A 1 -17.14 8.63 52.75
C MET A 1 -16.05 9.04 51.80
N LYS A 2 -15.98 10.26 51.60
CA LYS A 2 -14.97 11.26 51.29
C LYS A 2 -13.51 10.76 51.37
N LYS A 3 -12.72 11.00 50.28
CA LYS A 3 -11.46 11.75 50.37
C LYS A 3 -11.05 12.23 48.97
N ILE A 4 -11.18 13.52 48.79
CA ILE A 4 -10.62 14.38 47.75
C ILE A 4 -9.12 14.59 48.12
N LEU A 5 -8.22 14.52 47.16
CA LEU A 5 -6.90 15.17 47.33
C LEU A 5 -6.57 15.92 46.03
N SER A 6 -6.70 17.24 46.17
CA SER A 6 -6.17 18.26 45.27
C SER A 6 -4.67 18.42 45.52
N PHE A 7 -3.85 18.59 44.51
CA PHE A 7 -2.55 19.22 44.63
C PHE A 7 -2.33 20.31 43.58
N SER A 8 -1.89 21.41 44.13
CA SER A 8 -1.85 22.73 43.54
C SER A 8 -0.63 22.98 42.65
N LEU A 9 -0.82 23.93 41.74
CA LEU A 9 0.16 24.71 40.99
C LEU A 9 1.28 25.32 41.88
N ALA A 10 2.50 25.32 41.36
CA ALA A 10 3.49 26.33 41.69
C ALA A 10 4.36 26.62 40.46
N GLY A 11 4.19 27.81 39.93
CA GLY A 11 5.03 28.37 38.90
C GLY A 11 6.34 28.90 39.43
N MET A 12 7.37 28.97 38.59
CA MET A 12 8.54 29.78 38.81
C MET A 12 9.07 30.37 37.49
N MET A 13 8.89 31.68 37.34
CA MET A 13 9.60 32.53 36.40
C MET A 13 10.99 32.88 37.01
N LEU A 14 12.03 32.94 36.19
CA LEU A 14 13.24 33.76 36.36
C LEU A 14 13.88 33.87 34.98
N ALA A 15 13.83 34.95 34.38
CA ALA A 15 14.55 36.22 34.30
C ALA A 15 15.93 36.12 33.62
N SER A 16 15.98 36.80 32.51
CA SER A 16 17.04 37.17 31.60
C SER A 16 18.27 37.83 32.27
N THR A 17 19.47 37.55 31.70
CA THR A 17 20.58 38.57 31.73
C THR A 17 21.35 38.57 30.41
N LEU A 18 21.33 39.72 29.77
CA LEU A 18 22.19 40.18 28.71
C LEU A 18 23.57 40.51 29.29
N LEU A 19 24.64 40.14 28.59
CA LEU A 19 25.93 40.80 28.75
C LEU A 19 26.62 40.96 27.39
N ALA A 20 26.67 42.21 26.97
CA ALA A 20 27.48 42.71 25.88
C ALA A 20 28.91 42.96 26.38
N GLY A 21 29.90 42.72 25.56
CA GLY A 21 31.31 43.08 25.83
C GLY A 21 32.04 43.31 24.51
N CYS A 22 32.41 44.57 24.29
CA CYS A 22 33.12 45.10 23.12
C CYS A 22 34.63 44.87 23.14
N SER A 23 35.17 44.78 21.94
CA SER A 23 36.38 45.33 21.33
C SER A 23 37.75 45.14 22.00
N THR A 24 38.73 44.73 21.22
CA THR A 24 39.88 45.60 20.90
C THR A 24 40.69 45.07 19.68
N THR A 25 41.01 46.02 18.84
CA THR A 25 41.85 45.97 17.65
C THR A 25 43.31 45.92 18.03
N ALA A 26 44.14 45.13 17.36
CA ALA A 26 45.60 45.45 17.22
C ALA A 26 46.06 44.94 15.83
N LYS A 27 46.46 45.92 15.02
CA LYS A 27 47.24 45.80 13.80
C LYS A 27 48.70 45.54 14.15
N THR A 28 49.43 44.68 13.46
CA THR A 28 50.83 44.82 13.16
C THR A 28 51.19 44.18 11.83
N GLU A 29 51.92 44.92 11.04
CA GLU A 29 52.39 44.74 9.69
C GLU A 29 53.54 43.74 9.52
N SER A 30 53.56 43.20 8.30
CA SER A 30 54.66 42.85 7.40
C SER A 30 55.68 41.79 7.79
N THR A 31 55.86 40.78 6.96
CA THR A 31 57.03 40.69 6.05
C THR A 31 56.86 39.59 5.03
N GLU A 32 57.02 39.93 3.75
CA GLU A 32 57.10 39.01 2.61
C GLU A 32 58.36 38.15 2.69
N THR A 33 58.19 36.86 2.33
CA THR A 33 59.30 36.12 1.69
C THR A 33 58.74 35.09 0.71
N ASN A 34 58.97 35.36 -0.53
CA ASN A 34 58.80 34.47 -1.69
C ASN A 34 59.62 33.18 -1.49
N LYS A 35 58.98 32.02 -1.72
CA LYS A 35 59.65 30.86 -2.27
C LYS A 35 58.66 30.02 -3.13
N GLU A 36 58.89 30.11 -4.43
CA GLU A 36 58.45 29.14 -5.43
C GLU A 36 58.79 27.72 -5.00
N SER A 37 57.79 26.82 -5.08
CA SER A 37 58.02 25.39 -5.31
C SER A 37 56.76 24.71 -5.80
N ALA A 38 56.82 24.31 -7.06
CA ALA A 38 56.24 23.14 -7.67
C ALA A 38 54.74 22.83 -7.43
N GLU A 39 53.95 23.15 -8.41
CA GLU A 39 52.70 22.48 -8.75
C GLU A 39 52.86 20.94 -8.76
N SER A 40 52.19 20.28 -7.84
CA SER A 40 51.76 18.90 -8.02
C SER A 40 50.25 18.94 -8.01
N THR A 41 49.70 19.09 -9.20
CA THR A 41 48.26 18.86 -9.48
C THR A 41 47.96 17.36 -9.34
N THR A 42 47.70 16.92 -8.13
CA THR A 42 46.87 15.73 -7.94
C THR A 42 45.43 16.23 -8.01
N ALA A 43 44.82 16.04 -9.20
CA ALA A 43 43.40 16.06 -9.35
C ALA A 43 42.83 14.85 -8.57
N GLY A 44 42.56 15.08 -7.28
CA GLY A 44 41.69 14.23 -6.53
C GLY A 44 40.29 14.51 -7.06
N THR A 45 39.77 13.62 -7.92
CA THR A 45 38.37 13.48 -8.16
C THR A 45 37.74 13.13 -6.81
N SER A 46 37.25 14.15 -6.08
CA SER A 46 36.22 13.93 -5.09
C SER A 46 35.02 13.41 -5.87
N SER A 47 34.75 12.10 -5.81
CA SER A 47 33.47 11.58 -6.23
C SER A 47 32.42 12.33 -5.41
N GLU A 48 31.63 13.18 -6.07
CA GLU A 48 30.50 13.82 -5.40
C GLU A 48 29.63 12.72 -4.82
N HIS A 49 29.49 12.70 -3.51
CA HIS A 49 28.62 11.76 -2.81
C HIS A 49 27.18 12.20 -3.07
N THR A 50 26.42 11.36 -3.78
CA THR A 50 25.03 11.63 -4.16
C THR A 50 24.11 10.72 -3.35
N VAL A 51 23.19 11.31 -2.60
CA VAL A 51 22.15 10.57 -1.89
C VAL A 51 20.86 10.65 -2.68
N ILE A 52 20.22 9.50 -2.91
CA ILE A 52 18.83 9.41 -3.38
C ILE A 52 17.96 8.83 -2.26
N LYS A 53 16.79 9.44 -2.04
CA LYS A 53 15.85 9.01 -1.01
C LYS A 53 14.78 8.12 -1.62
N LEU A 54 14.56 6.95 -1.01
CA LEU A 54 13.52 5.98 -1.36
C LEU A 54 12.50 5.87 -0.22
N LEU A 55 11.26 6.30 -0.44
CA LEU A 55 10.17 6.12 0.52
C LEU A 55 9.54 4.74 0.34
N VAL A 56 9.50 3.97 1.44
CA VAL A 56 9.00 2.58 1.46
C VAL A 56 8.00 2.39 2.60
N PRO A 57 6.76 1.97 2.29
CA PRO A 57 5.80 1.64 3.34
C PRO A 57 6.18 0.35 4.08
N GLY A 58 6.04 0.33 5.41
CA GLY A 58 6.22 -0.87 6.23
C GLY A 58 7.68 -1.36 6.39
N TYR A 59 8.67 -0.64 5.87
CA TYR A 59 10.08 -1.09 5.88
C TYR A 59 10.62 -1.35 7.29
N ASP A 60 10.35 -0.48 8.26
CA ASP A 60 10.79 -0.67 9.65
C ASP A 60 10.13 -1.88 10.32
N GLY A 61 8.94 -2.28 9.87
CA GLY A 61 8.26 -3.51 10.24
C GLY A 61 8.80 -4.76 9.56
N GLY A 62 9.78 -4.63 8.67
CA GLY A 62 10.41 -5.71 7.94
C GLY A 62 9.88 -5.94 6.53
N TYR A 63 8.84 -5.20 6.10
CA TYR A 63 8.28 -5.31 4.76
C TYR A 63 9.33 -4.95 3.70
N LEU A 64 9.56 -5.86 2.77
CA LEU A 64 10.59 -5.74 1.70
C LEU A 64 12.03 -5.51 2.19
N LYS A 65 12.27 -5.47 3.50
CA LYS A 65 13.54 -5.00 4.05
C LYS A 65 14.75 -5.77 3.50
N LYS A 66 14.70 -7.09 3.56
CA LYS A 66 15.82 -7.94 3.14
C LYS A 66 16.10 -7.82 1.64
N GLU A 67 15.04 -7.80 0.83
CA GLU A 67 15.11 -7.77 -0.64
C GLU A 67 15.58 -6.39 -1.12
N LEU A 68 15.06 -5.31 -0.52
CA LEU A 68 15.52 -3.95 -0.80
C LEU A 68 16.96 -3.71 -0.34
N ASP A 69 17.35 -4.14 0.86
CA ASP A 69 18.72 -4.01 1.34
C ASP A 69 19.72 -4.67 0.38
N ASN A 70 19.37 -5.87 -0.13
CA ASN A 70 20.20 -6.58 -1.12
C ASN A 70 20.28 -5.82 -2.46
N GLY A 71 19.15 -5.32 -2.95
CA GLY A 71 19.11 -4.55 -4.19
C GLY A 71 19.86 -3.22 -4.07
N ILE A 72 19.68 -2.50 -2.95
CA ILE A 72 20.38 -1.24 -2.66
C ILE A 72 21.89 -1.47 -2.62
N ALA A 73 22.36 -2.49 -1.88
CA ALA A 73 23.78 -2.81 -1.82
C ALA A 73 24.37 -3.18 -3.19
N GLY A 74 23.60 -3.87 -4.04
CA GLY A 74 23.97 -4.17 -5.43
C GLY A 74 24.09 -2.89 -6.26
N PHE A 75 23.09 -2.01 -6.17
CA PHE A 75 23.06 -0.74 -6.90
C PHE A 75 24.20 0.19 -6.51
N GLU A 76 24.46 0.38 -5.22
CA GLU A 76 25.53 1.21 -4.69
C GLU A 76 26.91 0.71 -5.11
N LYS A 77 27.11 -0.62 -5.13
CA LYS A 77 28.34 -1.25 -5.61
C LYS A 77 28.63 -0.93 -7.08
N GLU A 78 27.60 -0.88 -7.92
CA GLU A 78 27.74 -0.52 -9.35
C GLU A 78 27.82 0.98 -9.60
N ASN A 79 27.47 1.80 -8.59
CA ASN A 79 27.44 3.26 -8.68
C ASN A 79 28.24 3.90 -7.57
N GLU A 80 29.57 3.85 -7.68
CA GLU A 80 30.48 4.44 -6.67
C GLU A 80 30.11 5.89 -6.36
N GLY A 81 30.00 6.23 -5.06
CA GLY A 81 29.64 7.55 -4.58
C GLY A 81 28.13 7.83 -4.52
N VAL A 82 27.29 6.82 -4.80
CA VAL A 82 25.83 6.88 -4.61
C VAL A 82 25.47 6.16 -3.32
N GLU A 83 24.55 6.76 -2.55
CA GLU A 83 23.91 6.17 -1.37
C GLU A 83 22.38 6.21 -1.56
N VAL A 84 21.68 5.16 -1.16
CA VAL A 84 20.22 5.10 -1.16
C VAL A 84 19.72 5.14 0.28
N GLU A 85 19.11 6.27 0.67
CA GLU A 85 18.52 6.48 1.99
C GLU A 85 17.06 6.04 2.01
N ILE A 86 16.68 5.14 2.92
CA ILE A 86 15.28 4.71 3.10
C ILE A 86 14.54 5.69 4.00
N VAL A 87 13.35 6.11 3.54
CA VAL A 87 12.35 6.83 4.33
C VAL A 87 11.20 5.86 4.61
N SER A 88 11.11 5.35 5.83
CA SER A 88 10.05 4.43 6.23
C SER A 88 8.77 5.16 6.62
N VAL A 89 7.60 4.60 6.28
CA VAL A 89 6.28 5.12 6.61
C VAL A 89 5.29 3.96 6.83
N GLY A 90 4.21 4.17 7.60
CA GLY A 90 3.09 3.22 7.66
C GLY A 90 2.29 3.21 6.37
N TRP A 91 1.69 2.05 6.01
CA TRP A 91 0.81 1.96 4.83
C TRP A 91 -0.37 2.94 4.92
N ASP A 92 -0.98 3.08 6.10
CA ASP A 92 -2.15 3.91 6.32
C ASP A 92 -1.84 5.42 6.22
N GLU A 93 -0.58 5.80 6.43
CA GLU A 93 -0.10 7.18 6.36
C GLU A 93 0.58 7.51 5.02
N LEU A 94 0.78 6.52 4.14
CA LEU A 94 1.63 6.61 2.96
C LEU A 94 1.27 7.79 2.06
N ASN A 95 0.00 7.86 1.60
CA ASN A 95 -0.41 8.87 0.63
C ASN A 95 -0.35 10.28 1.21
N SER A 96 -0.88 10.49 2.41
CA SER A 96 -0.83 11.78 3.11
C SER A 96 0.61 12.23 3.37
N LYS A 97 1.52 11.28 3.66
CA LYS A 97 2.94 11.57 3.84
C LYS A 97 3.62 12.00 2.55
N ILE A 98 3.35 11.32 1.43
CA ILE A 98 3.87 11.70 0.10
C ILE A 98 3.45 13.13 -0.23
N VAL A 99 2.16 13.44 -0.13
CA VAL A 99 1.61 14.78 -0.42
C VAL A 99 2.23 15.84 0.48
N SER A 100 2.32 15.57 1.78
CA SER A 100 2.89 16.51 2.76
C SER A 100 4.37 16.80 2.51
N LEU A 101 5.18 15.78 2.23
CA LEU A 101 6.61 15.95 1.93
C LEU A 101 6.81 16.74 0.63
N TYR A 102 5.99 16.48 -0.39
CA TYR A 102 6.04 17.24 -1.64
C TYR A 102 5.71 18.72 -1.43
N GLN A 103 4.63 19.01 -0.69
CA GLN A 103 4.24 20.39 -0.36
C GLN A 103 5.31 21.14 0.44
N ALA A 104 6.06 20.42 1.29
CA ALA A 104 7.18 20.96 2.03
C ALA A 104 8.45 21.16 1.17
N GLY A 105 8.47 20.68 -0.08
CA GLY A 105 9.64 20.71 -0.96
C GLY A 105 10.75 19.71 -0.55
N ASP A 106 10.42 18.69 0.25
CA ASP A 106 11.32 17.63 0.76
C ASP A 106 10.84 16.24 0.32
N ALA A 107 10.19 16.14 -0.84
CA ALA A 107 9.76 14.85 -1.36
C ALA A 107 10.97 13.94 -1.63
N PRO A 108 10.87 12.63 -1.30
CA PRO A 108 11.85 11.64 -1.70
C PRO A 108 12.04 11.60 -3.21
N ASP A 109 13.20 11.15 -3.69
CA ASP A 109 13.46 11.00 -5.12
C ASP A 109 12.59 9.90 -5.73
N ILE A 110 12.38 8.82 -4.98
CA ILE A 110 11.58 7.65 -5.37
C ILE A 110 10.59 7.34 -4.24
N MET A 111 9.37 6.97 -4.62
CA MET A 111 8.30 6.59 -3.69
C MET A 111 7.72 5.24 -4.13
N LEU A 112 7.53 4.31 -3.21
CA LEU A 112 6.77 3.09 -3.44
C LEU A 112 5.33 3.31 -2.99
N THR A 113 4.36 3.14 -3.89
CA THR A 113 2.93 3.37 -3.60
C THR A 113 2.02 2.51 -4.47
N GLY A 114 0.77 2.33 -4.04
CA GLY A 114 -0.25 1.63 -4.82
C GLY A 114 -0.63 2.40 -6.09
N SER A 115 -0.85 1.67 -7.19
CA SER A 115 -1.21 2.28 -8.48
C SER A 115 -2.53 3.06 -8.44
N ARG A 116 -3.41 2.80 -7.48
CA ARG A 116 -4.65 3.56 -7.22
C ARG A 116 -4.43 5.04 -6.94
N THR A 117 -3.27 5.41 -6.38
CA THR A 117 -2.95 6.80 -6.04
C THR A 117 -2.31 7.58 -7.19
N LEU A 118 -1.93 6.91 -8.29
CA LEU A 118 -1.16 7.53 -9.37
C LEU A 118 -1.87 8.71 -10.02
N LYS A 119 -3.20 8.64 -10.21
CA LYS A 119 -3.95 9.75 -10.80
C LYS A 119 -3.90 10.99 -9.90
N GLN A 120 -4.04 10.83 -8.58
CA GLN A 120 -3.87 11.92 -7.62
C GLN A 120 -2.46 12.50 -7.68
N LEU A 121 -1.43 11.65 -7.65
CA LEU A 121 -0.04 12.12 -7.69
C LEU A 121 0.31 12.83 -9.00
N ALA A 122 -0.23 12.36 -10.13
CA ALA A 122 -0.07 13.00 -11.42
C ALA A 122 -0.80 14.35 -11.49
N THR A 123 -2.06 14.42 -11.04
CA THR A 123 -2.87 15.66 -11.01
C THR A 123 -2.26 16.74 -10.12
N LEU A 124 -1.71 16.36 -8.97
CA LEU A 124 -1.01 17.26 -8.06
C LEU A 124 0.40 17.64 -8.55
N GLY A 125 0.87 17.06 -9.66
CA GLY A 125 2.20 17.28 -10.21
C GLY A 125 3.33 16.69 -9.35
N ILE A 126 3.04 15.72 -8.48
CA ILE A 126 4.00 15.05 -7.62
C ILE A 126 4.81 14.02 -8.39
N ALA A 127 4.14 13.21 -9.22
CA ALA A 127 4.75 12.18 -10.03
C ALA A 127 5.36 12.74 -11.31
N GLU A 128 6.56 12.28 -11.66
CA GLU A 128 7.22 12.56 -12.95
C GLU A 128 6.62 11.70 -14.07
N ASP A 129 6.45 12.27 -15.24
CA ASP A 129 6.09 11.54 -16.47
C ASP A 129 7.29 10.71 -16.95
N LEU A 130 7.22 9.41 -16.77
CA LEU A 130 8.29 8.46 -17.08
C LEU A 130 8.25 7.96 -18.53
N SER A 131 7.30 8.41 -19.35
CA SER A 131 7.08 7.89 -20.72
C SER A 131 8.33 7.97 -21.59
N SER A 132 9.16 9.00 -21.41
CA SER A 132 10.40 9.18 -22.15
C SER A 132 11.55 8.26 -21.73
N TYR A 133 11.47 7.67 -20.55
CA TYR A 133 12.47 6.73 -20.04
C TYR A 133 12.20 5.29 -20.51
N ILE A 134 10.94 4.97 -20.87
CA ILE A 134 10.52 3.61 -21.19
C ILE A 134 10.84 3.29 -22.65
N THR A 135 11.88 2.50 -22.82
CA THR A 135 12.32 1.99 -24.12
C THR A 135 11.53 0.74 -24.55
N ASP A 136 11.63 0.35 -25.81
CA ASP A 136 11.04 -0.91 -26.28
C ASP A 136 11.68 -2.13 -25.60
N ASP A 137 12.98 -2.07 -25.31
CA ASP A 137 13.71 -3.12 -24.58
C ASP A 137 13.18 -3.23 -23.14
N PHE A 138 12.89 -2.11 -22.47
CA PHE A 138 12.29 -2.11 -21.14
C PHE A 138 10.92 -2.79 -21.15
N LYS A 139 10.08 -2.54 -22.17
CA LYS A 139 8.74 -3.14 -22.32
C LYS A 139 8.80 -4.63 -22.68
N ALA A 140 9.82 -5.04 -23.44
CA ALA A 140 9.87 -6.37 -24.04
C ALA A 140 9.75 -7.51 -23.03
N ASN A 141 10.37 -7.36 -21.86
CA ASN A 141 10.37 -8.36 -20.79
C ASN A 141 9.22 -8.20 -19.78
N ARG A 142 8.41 -7.14 -19.86
CA ARG A 142 7.34 -6.90 -18.89
C ARG A 142 5.97 -7.34 -19.40
N VAL A 143 5.12 -7.71 -18.45
CA VAL A 143 3.70 -8.01 -18.71
C VAL A 143 2.98 -6.69 -19.05
N GLU A 144 2.50 -6.58 -20.28
CA GLU A 144 1.94 -5.32 -20.80
C GLU A 144 0.75 -4.81 -19.97
N SER A 145 -0.18 -5.69 -19.62
CA SER A 145 -1.35 -5.32 -18.81
C SER A 145 -0.97 -4.84 -17.40
N VAL A 146 0.06 -5.46 -16.79
CA VAL A 146 0.57 -5.03 -15.48
C VAL A 146 1.30 -3.69 -15.62
N LEU A 147 2.15 -3.51 -16.63
CA LEU A 147 2.83 -2.23 -16.87
C LEU A 147 1.82 -1.10 -17.10
N ALA A 148 0.70 -1.37 -17.78
CA ALA A 148 -0.34 -0.39 -18.05
C ALA A 148 -1.03 0.14 -16.77
N THR A 149 -1.03 -0.61 -15.66
CA THR A 149 -1.58 -0.12 -14.38
C THR A 149 -0.83 1.08 -13.81
N GLY A 150 0.42 1.29 -14.23
CA GLY A 150 1.23 2.45 -13.90
C GLY A 150 0.94 3.70 -14.74
N SER A 151 -0.04 3.64 -15.66
CA SER A 151 -0.38 4.72 -16.58
C SER A 151 -1.60 5.51 -16.13
N VAL A 152 -1.55 6.82 -16.37
CA VAL A 152 -2.67 7.76 -16.19
C VAL A 152 -2.78 8.59 -17.46
N ASP A 153 -3.96 8.63 -18.07
CA ASP A 153 -4.26 9.41 -19.28
C ASP A 153 -3.23 9.20 -20.42
N GLY A 154 -2.79 7.93 -20.59
CA GLY A 154 -1.84 7.52 -21.63
C GLY A 154 -0.37 7.86 -21.36
N LYS A 155 -0.03 8.36 -20.18
CA LYS A 155 1.33 8.62 -19.71
C LYS A 155 1.71 7.69 -18.59
N GLN A 156 2.97 7.27 -18.52
CA GLN A 156 3.47 6.39 -17.47
C GLN A 156 3.98 7.22 -16.29
N TYR A 157 3.41 7.01 -15.10
CA TYR A 157 3.81 7.67 -13.86
C TYR A 157 4.36 6.69 -12.82
N GLY A 158 3.96 5.42 -12.88
CA GLY A 158 4.43 4.37 -11.99
C GLY A 158 5.07 3.22 -12.76
N ILE A 159 6.10 2.60 -12.18
CA ILE A 159 6.69 1.37 -12.68
C ILE A 159 6.30 0.24 -11.72
N PRO A 160 5.40 -0.66 -12.12
CA PRO A 160 4.97 -1.77 -11.27
C PRO A 160 6.14 -2.62 -10.80
N MET A 161 6.14 -2.93 -9.50
CA MET A 161 7.11 -3.82 -8.86
C MET A 161 6.44 -4.98 -8.13
N ALA A 162 5.15 -4.87 -7.86
CA ALA A 162 4.32 -5.89 -7.26
C ALA A 162 2.99 -6.01 -8.00
N PHE A 163 2.49 -7.22 -8.13
CA PHE A 163 1.19 -7.52 -8.67
C PHE A 163 0.56 -8.64 -7.87
N SER A 164 -0.63 -8.44 -7.36
CA SER A 164 -1.32 -9.40 -6.51
C SER A 164 -2.82 -9.44 -6.77
N SER A 165 -3.39 -10.58 -6.42
CA SER A 165 -4.81 -10.87 -6.43
C SER A 165 -5.29 -11.23 -5.02
N ARG A 166 -6.55 -11.60 -4.86
CA ARG A 166 -7.16 -11.98 -3.58
C ARG A 166 -7.64 -13.43 -3.62
N ALA A 167 -7.67 -14.05 -2.45
CA ALA A 167 -8.28 -15.36 -2.25
C ALA A 167 -9.02 -15.42 -0.91
N LEU A 168 -9.89 -16.40 -0.74
CA LEU A 168 -10.55 -16.70 0.51
C LEU A 168 -9.65 -17.60 1.35
N TYR A 169 -9.16 -17.10 2.48
CA TYR A 169 -8.55 -17.91 3.52
C TYR A 169 -9.63 -18.53 4.39
N TYR A 170 -9.52 -19.83 4.72
CA TYR A 170 -10.49 -20.49 5.57
C TYR A 170 -9.88 -21.54 6.49
N ARG A 171 -10.47 -21.72 7.65
CA ARG A 171 -10.12 -22.74 8.65
C ARG A 171 -10.53 -24.12 8.14
N SER A 172 -9.58 -24.93 7.70
CA SER A 172 -9.85 -26.27 7.16
C SER A 172 -10.25 -27.31 8.19
N ASP A 173 -10.10 -27.02 9.47
CA ASP A 173 -10.62 -27.82 10.57
C ASP A 173 -12.09 -27.53 10.92
N LEU A 174 -12.64 -26.39 10.48
CA LEU A 174 -14.03 -26.00 10.69
C LEU A 174 -14.87 -26.11 9.41
N ILE A 175 -14.24 -25.98 8.25
CA ILE A 175 -14.89 -25.86 6.94
C ILE A 175 -14.29 -26.93 6.02
N GLU A 176 -15.07 -27.99 5.74
CA GLU A 176 -14.64 -29.09 4.85
C GLU A 176 -14.62 -28.66 3.38
N THR A 177 -15.65 -27.91 2.96
CA THR A 177 -15.80 -27.40 1.59
C THR A 177 -15.93 -25.88 1.64
N PRO A 178 -15.01 -25.12 1.02
CA PRO A 178 -15.10 -23.66 1.02
C PRO A 178 -16.30 -23.19 0.19
N PRO A 179 -16.92 -22.06 0.56
CA PRO A 179 -18.04 -21.48 -0.19
C PRO A 179 -17.59 -21.02 -1.58
N THR A 180 -18.45 -21.22 -2.58
CA THR A 180 -18.20 -20.87 -3.99
C THR A 180 -19.00 -19.67 -4.48
N ASN A 181 -20.00 -19.24 -3.71
CA ASN A 181 -20.84 -18.09 -3.99
C ASN A 181 -21.25 -17.37 -2.69
N TRP A 182 -21.87 -16.21 -2.82
CA TRP A 182 -22.23 -15.36 -1.69
C TRP A 182 -23.25 -16.00 -0.73
N ASP A 183 -24.22 -16.77 -1.26
CA ASP A 183 -25.20 -17.47 -0.43
C ASP A 183 -24.53 -18.54 0.44
N GLU A 184 -23.59 -19.28 -0.15
CA GLU A 184 -22.78 -20.25 0.57
C GLU A 184 -21.84 -19.59 1.58
N LEU A 185 -21.23 -18.41 1.25
CA LEU A 185 -20.36 -17.67 2.15
C LEU A 185 -21.12 -17.27 3.43
N LEU A 186 -22.31 -16.70 3.28
CA LEU A 186 -23.14 -16.31 4.41
C LEU A 186 -23.61 -17.53 5.22
N ALA A 187 -24.02 -18.61 4.54
CA ALA A 187 -24.47 -19.86 5.18
C ALA A 187 -23.32 -20.50 5.99
N THR A 188 -22.12 -20.59 5.42
CA THR A 188 -20.93 -21.14 6.08
C THR A 188 -20.54 -20.29 7.31
N ALA A 189 -20.58 -18.97 7.19
CA ALA A 189 -20.30 -18.08 8.32
C ALA A 189 -21.29 -18.30 9.47
N LYS A 190 -22.58 -18.47 9.18
CA LYS A 190 -23.63 -18.81 10.17
C LYS A 190 -23.40 -20.16 10.83
N GLU A 191 -23.09 -21.18 10.04
CA GLU A 191 -22.84 -22.53 10.53
C GLU A 191 -21.65 -22.57 11.49
N VAL A 192 -20.53 -21.94 11.09
CA VAL A 192 -19.35 -21.86 11.94
C VAL A 192 -19.65 -21.16 13.26
N HIS A 193 -20.25 -19.97 13.20
CA HIS A 193 -20.55 -19.18 14.40
C HIS A 193 -21.56 -19.87 15.32
N SER A 194 -22.58 -20.56 14.76
CA SER A 194 -23.55 -21.30 15.57
C SER A 194 -22.94 -22.49 16.28
N SER A 195 -21.96 -23.16 15.66
CA SER A 195 -21.24 -24.31 16.21
C SER A 195 -20.09 -23.89 17.14
N ASN A 196 -19.54 -22.71 16.93
CA ASN A 196 -18.41 -22.14 17.65
C ASN A 196 -18.70 -20.67 17.98
N PRO A 197 -19.51 -20.36 19.02
CA PRO A 197 -19.99 -18.98 19.28
C PRO A 197 -18.89 -17.95 19.57
N ASP A 198 -17.69 -18.39 19.95
CA ASP A 198 -16.52 -17.53 20.19
C ASP A 198 -15.71 -17.27 18.90
N VAL A 199 -16.10 -17.86 17.75
CA VAL A 199 -15.42 -17.69 16.46
C VAL A 199 -16.30 -16.88 15.52
N TYR A 200 -15.77 -15.79 15.00
CA TYR A 200 -16.42 -15.06 13.91
C TYR A 200 -16.37 -15.86 12.61
N GLY A 201 -17.48 -15.89 11.88
CA GLY A 201 -17.57 -16.65 10.64
C GLY A 201 -16.78 -16.02 9.50
N PHE A 202 -16.75 -14.68 9.44
CA PHE A 202 -16.09 -13.91 8.39
C PHE A 202 -15.55 -12.59 8.97
N ALA A 203 -14.71 -11.84 8.19
CA ALA A 203 -14.30 -10.49 8.53
C ALA A 203 -14.53 -9.53 7.35
N ILE A 204 -14.99 -8.33 7.67
CA ILE A 204 -15.19 -7.24 6.72
C ILE A 204 -14.38 -6.04 7.24
N PRO A 205 -13.20 -5.76 6.65
CA PRO A 205 -12.39 -4.63 7.07
C PRO A 205 -13.01 -3.33 6.53
N THR A 206 -13.37 -2.41 7.41
CA THR A 206 -13.94 -1.10 7.04
C THR A 206 -13.29 0.06 7.76
N ASP A 207 -12.15 -0.17 8.42
CA ASP A 207 -11.38 0.96 8.92
C ASP A 207 -11.10 1.96 7.79
N ILE A 208 -11.30 3.25 8.06
CA ILE A 208 -11.27 4.31 7.04
C ILE A 208 -9.90 4.54 6.39
N THR A 209 -8.87 3.90 6.90
CA THR A 209 -7.50 3.95 6.36
C THR A 209 -7.17 2.75 5.49
N SER A 210 -7.95 1.65 5.63
CA SER A 210 -7.71 0.39 4.92
C SER A 210 -9.04 -0.36 4.67
N GLY A 211 -9.05 -1.34 3.79
CA GLY A 211 -10.23 -2.21 3.57
C GLY A 211 -10.94 -1.99 2.24
N THR A 212 -10.72 -0.89 1.54
CA THR A 212 -11.34 -0.65 0.22
C THR A 212 -10.99 -1.76 -0.76
N ASP A 213 -9.75 -2.23 -0.79
CA ASP A 213 -9.28 -3.26 -1.73
C ASP A 213 -10.04 -4.57 -1.58
N GLU A 214 -10.35 -4.98 -0.34
CA GLU A 214 -11.13 -6.18 -0.05
C GLU A 214 -12.62 -5.99 -0.38
N LEU A 215 -13.17 -4.81 -0.11
CA LEU A 215 -14.57 -4.47 -0.40
C LEU A 215 -14.83 -4.34 -1.91
N LEU A 216 -13.86 -3.89 -2.69
CA LEU A 216 -13.95 -3.81 -4.15
C LEU A 216 -14.29 -5.17 -4.78
N ASN A 217 -13.82 -6.29 -4.19
CA ASN A 217 -14.18 -7.61 -4.69
C ASN A 217 -15.71 -7.81 -4.67
N PHE A 218 -16.37 -7.47 -3.58
CA PHE A 218 -17.82 -7.58 -3.45
C PHE A 218 -18.56 -6.60 -4.38
N ILE A 219 -18.06 -5.36 -4.50
CA ILE A 219 -18.62 -4.36 -5.42
C ILE A 219 -18.61 -4.92 -6.87
N TYR A 220 -17.45 -5.38 -7.33
CA TYR A 220 -17.28 -5.89 -8.69
C TYR A 220 -18.05 -7.19 -8.93
N GLN A 221 -18.09 -8.09 -7.95
CA GLN A 221 -18.85 -9.35 -8.02
C GLN A 221 -20.35 -9.13 -8.12
N ASN A 222 -20.87 -7.99 -7.65
CA ASN A 222 -22.29 -7.65 -7.84
C ASN A 222 -22.56 -6.80 -9.09
N GLY A 223 -21.58 -6.67 -9.98
CA GLY A 223 -21.70 -5.89 -11.21
C GLY A 223 -21.65 -4.37 -10.96
N GLY A 224 -21.22 -3.95 -9.75
CA GLY A 224 -21.00 -2.56 -9.41
C GLY A 224 -19.61 -2.05 -9.81
N ALA A 225 -19.42 -0.75 -9.65
CA ALA A 225 -18.13 -0.08 -9.74
C ALA A 225 -18.17 1.18 -8.89
N LEU A 226 -17.02 1.63 -8.38
CA LEU A 226 -16.95 2.92 -7.67
C LEU A 226 -16.60 4.07 -8.61
N VAL A 227 -16.09 3.76 -9.81
CA VAL A 227 -15.79 4.70 -10.89
C VAL A 227 -16.23 4.05 -12.20
N ASP A 228 -16.93 4.79 -13.06
CA ASP A 228 -17.39 4.30 -14.36
C ASP A 228 -16.30 4.39 -15.44
N ASP A 229 -16.62 3.88 -16.64
CA ASP A 229 -15.71 3.88 -17.80
C ASP A 229 -15.31 5.29 -18.29
N LYS A 230 -15.97 6.33 -17.80
CA LYS A 230 -15.66 7.74 -18.13
C LYS A 230 -14.77 8.38 -17.05
N GLY A 231 -14.50 7.65 -15.97
CA GLY A 231 -13.76 8.16 -14.82
C GLY A 231 -14.62 8.93 -13.81
N GLU A 232 -15.96 8.87 -13.93
CA GLU A 232 -16.88 9.51 -12.99
C GLU A 232 -17.12 8.59 -11.78
N ILE A 233 -17.17 9.18 -10.58
CA ILE A 233 -17.44 8.44 -9.34
C ILE A 233 -18.92 8.02 -9.31
N THR A 234 -19.18 6.75 -8.97
CA THR A 234 -20.53 6.13 -9.04
C THR A 234 -20.83 5.29 -7.80
N PHE A 235 -20.75 5.89 -6.60
CA PHE A 235 -21.00 5.15 -5.36
C PHE A 235 -22.43 4.64 -5.23
N ASP A 236 -23.42 5.40 -5.70
CA ASP A 236 -24.84 5.26 -5.40
C ASP A 236 -25.63 4.35 -6.37
N THR A 237 -24.92 3.49 -7.12
CA THR A 237 -25.57 2.54 -8.02
C THR A 237 -26.37 1.47 -7.28
N GLU A 238 -27.44 0.92 -7.92
CA GLU A 238 -28.23 -0.18 -7.34
C GLU A 238 -27.37 -1.41 -6.98
N ALA A 239 -26.34 -1.72 -7.80
CA ALA A 239 -25.43 -2.82 -7.54
C ALA A 239 -24.61 -2.58 -6.26
N ASN A 240 -24.08 -1.38 -6.07
CA ASN A 240 -23.30 -1.03 -4.88
C ASN A 240 -24.20 -1.02 -3.62
N VAL A 241 -25.42 -0.49 -3.72
CA VAL A 241 -26.42 -0.56 -2.64
C VAL A 241 -26.71 -2.00 -2.24
N GLY A 242 -27.00 -2.86 -3.20
CA GLY A 242 -27.25 -4.29 -2.95
C GLY A 242 -26.04 -5.01 -2.34
N THR A 243 -24.82 -4.60 -2.69
CA THR A 243 -23.60 -5.12 -2.05
C THR A 243 -23.56 -4.77 -0.57
N LEU A 244 -23.82 -3.53 -0.19
CA LEU A 244 -23.82 -3.15 1.23
C LEU A 244 -24.95 -3.80 2.01
N GLU A 245 -26.13 -3.98 1.40
CA GLU A 245 -27.25 -4.70 2.00
C GLU A 245 -26.90 -6.20 2.23
N TYR A 246 -26.14 -6.81 1.33
CA TYR A 246 -25.65 -8.18 1.53
C TYR A 246 -24.64 -8.24 2.67
N LEU A 247 -23.62 -7.38 2.67
CA LEU A 247 -22.57 -7.36 3.70
C LEU A 247 -23.13 -7.01 5.09
N LYS A 248 -24.16 -6.18 5.15
CA LYS A 248 -24.85 -5.83 6.39
C LYS A 248 -25.40 -7.06 7.12
N GLN A 249 -25.85 -8.10 6.41
CA GLN A 249 -26.38 -9.31 7.04
C GLN A 249 -25.36 -9.98 7.96
N PHE A 250 -24.06 -9.93 7.63
CA PHE A 250 -23.01 -10.47 8.49
C PHE A 250 -22.93 -9.74 9.82
N ASN A 251 -23.06 -8.40 9.80
CA ASN A 251 -23.05 -7.60 11.01
C ASN A 251 -24.34 -7.76 11.84
N ASP A 252 -25.50 -7.77 11.19
CA ASP A 252 -26.79 -7.94 11.85
C ASP A 252 -26.86 -9.28 12.62
N GLU A 253 -26.26 -10.33 12.07
CA GLU A 253 -26.21 -11.67 12.66
C GLU A 253 -24.97 -11.91 13.53
N LYS A 254 -24.13 -10.89 13.74
CA LYS A 254 -22.91 -10.92 14.58
C LYS A 254 -21.86 -11.95 14.11
N LEU A 255 -21.78 -12.17 12.82
CA LEU A 255 -20.85 -13.12 12.19
C LEU A 255 -19.46 -12.52 11.97
N VAL A 256 -19.29 -11.22 12.17
CA VAL A 256 -18.06 -10.46 11.95
C VAL A 256 -17.64 -9.74 13.22
N PRO A 257 -16.34 -9.43 13.39
CA PRO A 257 -15.89 -8.54 14.44
C PRO A 257 -16.44 -7.13 14.23
N ASP A 258 -16.14 -6.21 15.16
CA ASP A 258 -16.60 -4.82 15.06
C ASP A 258 -16.20 -4.18 13.73
N VAL A 259 -17.21 -3.90 12.88
CA VAL A 259 -16.97 -3.42 11.51
C VAL A 259 -16.39 -2.01 11.46
N VAL A 260 -16.49 -1.20 12.51
CA VAL A 260 -15.96 0.18 12.51
C VAL A 260 -14.45 0.21 12.77
N SER A 261 -13.98 -0.68 13.64
CA SER A 261 -12.59 -0.71 14.10
C SER A 261 -11.74 -1.80 13.45
N THR A 262 -12.32 -2.73 12.69
CA THR A 262 -11.56 -3.82 12.08
C THR A 262 -10.77 -3.31 10.89
N ALA A 263 -9.46 -3.22 11.04
CA ALA A 263 -8.53 -2.94 9.96
C ALA A 263 -8.19 -4.20 9.16
N ARG A 264 -7.70 -4.03 7.94
CA ARG A 264 -7.26 -5.15 7.09
C ARG A 264 -6.21 -6.03 7.78
N GLY A 265 -5.22 -5.41 8.46
CA GLY A 265 -4.16 -6.14 9.16
C GLY A 265 -4.62 -6.97 10.35
N ASP A 266 -5.79 -6.65 10.93
CA ASP A 266 -6.33 -7.38 12.10
C ASP A 266 -6.86 -8.77 11.73
N GLN A 267 -7.32 -8.96 10.49
CA GLN A 267 -7.93 -10.21 10.03
C GLN A 267 -6.98 -11.40 10.17
N ALA A 268 -5.73 -11.26 9.73
CA ALA A 268 -4.73 -12.33 9.83
C ALA A 268 -4.41 -12.66 11.29
N THR A 269 -4.38 -11.65 12.17
CA THR A 269 -4.16 -11.84 13.62
C THR A 269 -5.33 -12.58 14.27
N LEU A 270 -6.57 -12.17 14.01
CA LEU A 270 -7.77 -12.85 14.50
C LEU A 270 -7.82 -14.31 14.01
N PHE A 271 -7.48 -14.51 12.74
CA PHE A 271 -7.46 -15.85 12.14
C PHE A 271 -6.36 -16.73 12.77
N ALA A 272 -5.14 -16.23 12.94
CA ALA A 272 -4.04 -16.93 13.57
C ALA A 272 -4.37 -17.32 15.04
N ASN A 273 -5.08 -16.44 15.77
CA ASN A 273 -5.53 -16.70 17.13
C ASN A 273 -6.68 -17.73 17.23
N GLY A 274 -7.30 -18.07 16.10
CA GLY A 274 -8.44 -18.97 16.05
C GLY A 274 -9.79 -18.29 16.26
N ASP A 275 -9.84 -16.96 16.35
CA ASP A 275 -11.06 -16.16 16.58
C ASP A 275 -11.85 -15.89 15.30
N LEU A 276 -11.30 -16.21 14.13
CA LEU A 276 -11.89 -15.97 12.81
C LEU A 276 -11.81 -17.22 11.93
N ALA A 277 -12.88 -17.53 11.20
CA ALA A 277 -12.95 -18.70 10.34
C ALA A 277 -12.62 -18.44 8.87
N MET A 278 -13.01 -17.28 8.34
CA MET A 278 -12.78 -16.92 6.94
C MET A 278 -12.44 -15.43 6.80
N PHE A 279 -11.56 -15.12 5.87
CA PHE A 279 -11.28 -13.72 5.46
C PHE A 279 -10.71 -13.67 4.05
N VAL A 280 -10.79 -12.49 3.43
CA VAL A 280 -10.22 -12.21 2.11
C VAL A 280 -8.89 -11.48 2.29
N SER A 281 -7.83 -11.96 1.66
CA SER A 281 -6.54 -11.27 1.62
C SER A 281 -5.66 -11.77 0.47
N GLY A 282 -4.44 -11.23 0.37
CA GLY A 282 -3.44 -11.59 -0.63
C GLY A 282 -2.50 -12.71 -0.18
N PRO A 283 -1.57 -13.14 -1.05
CA PRO A 283 -0.69 -14.29 -0.78
C PRO A 283 0.36 -14.04 0.32
N TRP A 284 0.63 -12.80 0.68
CA TRP A 284 1.58 -12.42 1.77
C TRP A 284 1.15 -12.92 3.15
N GLU A 285 -0.13 -13.17 3.38
CA GLU A 285 -0.61 -13.65 4.67
C GLU A 285 -0.06 -15.04 5.02
N LYS A 286 0.34 -15.82 4.02
CA LYS A 286 0.98 -17.11 4.25
C LYS A 286 2.20 -16.97 5.17
N GLU A 287 3.02 -15.95 4.95
CA GLU A 287 4.20 -15.71 5.79
C GLU A 287 3.79 -15.37 7.24
N THR A 288 2.77 -14.53 7.40
CA THR A 288 2.23 -14.16 8.71
C THR A 288 1.67 -15.37 9.47
N LEU A 289 0.85 -16.15 8.78
CA LEU A 289 0.19 -17.33 9.37
C LEU A 289 1.18 -18.46 9.68
N ASP A 290 2.13 -18.72 8.80
CA ASP A 290 3.12 -19.80 8.99
C ASP A 290 4.14 -19.49 10.09
N LYS A 291 4.36 -18.23 10.46
CA LYS A 291 5.23 -17.84 11.58
C LYS A 291 4.58 -18.06 12.95
N SER A 292 3.27 -18.09 13.02
CA SER A 292 2.55 -18.36 14.28
C SER A 292 2.47 -19.86 14.53
N ALA A 293 3.09 -20.32 15.64
CA ALA A 293 3.09 -21.73 16.01
C ALA A 293 1.69 -22.27 16.38
N ASP A 294 0.77 -21.38 16.71
CA ASP A 294 -0.58 -21.69 17.18
C ASP A 294 -1.65 -21.52 16.09
N THR A 295 -1.25 -21.13 14.87
CA THR A 295 -2.20 -20.99 13.75
C THR A 295 -2.89 -22.33 13.47
N ALA A 296 -4.21 -22.32 13.50
CA ALA A 296 -5.01 -23.49 13.17
C ALA A 296 -4.84 -23.88 11.68
N PRO A 297 -5.10 -25.15 11.32
CA PRO A 297 -5.02 -25.60 9.93
C PRO A 297 -5.87 -24.74 9.01
N TYR A 298 -5.27 -24.24 7.92
CA TYR A 298 -5.96 -23.41 6.96
C TYR A 298 -5.68 -23.83 5.53
N LYS A 299 -6.54 -23.39 4.63
CA LYS A 299 -6.40 -23.46 3.18
C LYS A 299 -6.86 -22.16 2.55
N VAL A 300 -6.63 -22.04 1.25
CA VAL A 300 -7.13 -20.94 0.44
C VAL A 300 -8.02 -21.48 -0.68
N ALA A 301 -9.00 -20.68 -1.08
CA ALA A 301 -9.87 -20.95 -2.21
C ALA A 301 -10.08 -19.71 -3.06
N VAL A 302 -10.48 -19.90 -4.32
CA VAL A 302 -10.95 -18.82 -5.17
C VAL A 302 -12.07 -18.06 -4.45
N LEU A 303 -12.15 -16.74 -4.62
CA LEU A 303 -13.22 -15.94 -4.02
C LEU A 303 -14.60 -16.44 -4.43
N PRO A 304 -15.56 -16.49 -3.49
CA PRO A 304 -16.95 -16.80 -3.81
C PRO A 304 -17.52 -15.79 -4.80
N GLU A 305 -18.21 -16.26 -5.85
CA GLU A 305 -18.82 -15.37 -6.83
C GLU A 305 -20.14 -14.75 -6.31
N GLY A 306 -20.40 -13.52 -6.71
CA GLY A 306 -21.69 -12.86 -6.53
C GLY A 306 -22.61 -13.11 -7.73
N THR A 307 -23.11 -12.04 -8.38
CA THR A 307 -23.84 -12.13 -9.64
C THR A 307 -22.91 -12.45 -10.82
N GLN A 308 -21.63 -12.23 -10.66
CA GLN A 308 -20.56 -12.54 -11.60
C GLN A 308 -19.24 -12.85 -10.87
N LYS A 309 -18.31 -13.47 -11.61
CA LYS A 309 -16.91 -13.58 -11.16
C LYS A 309 -16.24 -12.25 -11.34
N ALA A 310 -15.60 -11.75 -10.31
CA ALA A 310 -14.74 -10.60 -10.36
C ALA A 310 -13.79 -10.61 -9.17
N GLU A 311 -12.65 -9.95 -9.32
CA GLU A 311 -11.64 -9.80 -8.31
C GLU A 311 -10.89 -8.49 -8.47
N THR A 312 -10.41 -7.93 -7.37
CA THR A 312 -9.57 -6.74 -7.37
C THR A 312 -8.11 -7.12 -7.60
N LEU A 313 -7.51 -6.60 -8.66
CA LEU A 313 -6.08 -6.70 -8.93
C LEU A 313 -5.38 -5.48 -8.37
N VAL A 314 -4.41 -5.70 -7.49
CA VAL A 314 -3.63 -4.65 -6.83
C VAL A 314 -2.21 -4.62 -7.36
N THR A 315 -1.76 -3.42 -7.69
CA THR A 315 -0.41 -3.18 -8.21
C THR A 315 0.28 -2.09 -7.41
N ASP A 316 1.48 -2.37 -6.90
CA ASP A 316 2.35 -1.37 -6.29
C ASP A 316 3.45 -0.96 -7.27
N SER A 317 3.77 0.32 -7.28
CA SER A 317 4.66 0.93 -8.27
C SER A 317 5.73 1.80 -7.62
N TYR A 318 6.92 1.82 -8.23
CA TYR A 318 7.88 2.90 -8.02
C TYR A 318 7.43 4.14 -8.77
N VAL A 319 7.41 5.28 -8.09
CA VAL A 319 7.10 6.61 -8.63
C VAL A 319 8.31 7.51 -8.41
N ILE A 320 8.72 8.25 -9.43
CA ILE A 320 9.79 9.26 -9.30
C ILE A 320 9.16 10.63 -9.04
N SER A 321 9.71 11.36 -8.06
CA SER A 321 9.23 12.70 -7.73
C SER A 321 9.56 13.70 -8.85
N SER A 322 8.58 14.52 -9.24
CA SER A 322 8.76 15.58 -10.23
C SER A 322 9.75 16.66 -9.80
N ILE A 323 9.94 16.86 -8.48
CA ILE A 323 10.90 17.84 -7.93
C ILE A 323 12.27 17.23 -7.62
N SER A 324 12.45 15.92 -7.83
CA SER A 324 13.76 15.28 -7.68
C SER A 324 14.81 15.96 -8.56
N LYS A 325 15.98 16.21 -7.99
CA LYS A 325 17.16 16.70 -8.71
C LYS A 325 17.98 15.56 -9.32
N ASN A 326 17.67 14.33 -8.95
CA ASN A 326 18.39 13.11 -9.29
C ASN A 326 17.57 12.18 -10.21
N LYS A 327 16.62 12.70 -11.00
CA LYS A 327 15.66 11.90 -11.79
C LYS A 327 16.30 10.78 -12.62
N ALA A 328 17.41 11.09 -13.32
CA ALA A 328 18.11 10.10 -14.13
C ALA A 328 18.73 8.98 -13.27
N LEU A 329 19.23 9.31 -12.09
CA LEU A 329 19.77 8.32 -11.15
C LEU A 329 18.64 7.52 -10.48
N ALA A 330 17.53 8.18 -10.14
CA ALA A 330 16.32 7.52 -9.63
C ALA A 330 15.74 6.54 -10.65
N TRP A 331 15.69 6.93 -11.94
CA TRP A 331 15.31 6.00 -13.02
C TRP A 331 16.25 4.81 -13.11
N LYS A 332 17.58 5.05 -13.07
CA LYS A 332 18.56 3.99 -13.10
C LYS A 332 18.39 2.99 -11.94
N PHE A 333 18.02 3.48 -10.75
CA PHE A 333 17.68 2.62 -9.61
C PHE A 333 16.43 1.78 -9.88
N VAL A 334 15.35 2.39 -10.36
CA VAL A 334 14.09 1.69 -10.68
C VAL A 334 14.32 0.62 -11.74
N GLU A 335 15.09 0.94 -12.79
CA GLU A 335 15.45 0.00 -13.85
C GLU A 335 16.31 -1.17 -13.32
N PHE A 336 17.26 -0.86 -12.43
CA PHE A 336 18.11 -1.83 -11.77
C PHE A 336 17.30 -2.81 -10.89
N MET A 337 16.42 -2.29 -10.03
CA MET A 337 15.55 -3.11 -9.19
C MET A 337 14.54 -3.95 -9.98
N GLY A 338 14.20 -3.52 -11.19
CA GLY A 338 13.35 -4.26 -12.13
C GLY A 338 14.06 -5.34 -12.94
N GLN A 339 15.36 -5.62 -12.70
CA GLN A 339 16.08 -6.75 -13.31
C GLN A 339 15.66 -8.06 -12.63
N PRO A 340 15.66 -9.20 -13.36
CA PRO A 340 15.21 -10.49 -12.80
C PRO A 340 15.94 -10.89 -11.51
N GLU A 341 17.21 -10.55 -11.38
CA GLU A 341 18.04 -10.85 -10.21
C GLU A 341 17.50 -10.23 -8.91
N TYR A 342 16.91 -9.01 -9.02
CA TYR A 342 16.38 -8.25 -7.86
C TYR A 342 14.87 -8.36 -7.76
N GLN A 343 14.16 -8.40 -8.89
CA GLN A 343 12.70 -8.47 -8.93
C GLN A 343 12.15 -9.82 -8.45
N ARG A 344 12.78 -10.94 -8.89
CA ARG A 344 12.34 -12.28 -8.52
C ARG A 344 12.35 -12.53 -7.01
N PRO A 345 13.42 -12.22 -6.22
CA PRO A 345 13.41 -12.38 -4.77
C PRO A 345 12.27 -11.60 -4.08
N VAL A 346 11.95 -10.40 -4.59
CA VAL A 346 10.83 -9.60 -4.09
C VAL A 346 9.50 -10.32 -4.31
N SER A 347 9.22 -10.78 -5.53
CA SER A 347 8.00 -11.52 -5.84
C SER A 347 7.90 -12.83 -5.04
N GLU A 348 9.02 -13.53 -4.83
CA GLU A 348 9.06 -14.78 -4.06
C GLU A 348 8.76 -14.57 -2.58
N ALA A 349 9.31 -13.52 -1.97
CA ALA A 349 9.17 -13.26 -0.55
C ALA A 349 7.69 -13.02 -0.15
N PHE A 350 6.90 -12.43 -1.04
CA PHE A 350 5.51 -12.03 -0.76
C PHE A 350 4.46 -12.84 -1.54
N GLY A 351 4.90 -13.82 -2.34
CA GLY A 351 4.01 -14.63 -3.17
C GLY A 351 3.33 -13.82 -4.29
N TRP A 352 3.90 -12.67 -4.68
CA TRP A 352 3.34 -11.84 -5.75
C TRP A 352 3.49 -12.49 -7.12
N PHE A 353 2.56 -12.14 -8.01
CA PHE A 353 2.59 -12.60 -9.39
C PHE A 353 3.69 -11.89 -10.18
N PRO A 354 4.16 -12.52 -11.28
CA PRO A 354 5.22 -11.96 -12.08
C PRO A 354 4.82 -10.64 -12.74
N ILE A 355 5.71 -9.68 -12.69
CA ILE A 355 5.69 -8.52 -13.57
C ILE A 355 6.58 -8.72 -14.80
N LEU A 356 7.46 -9.73 -14.77
CA LEU A 356 8.36 -10.11 -15.85
C LEU A 356 7.83 -11.37 -16.54
N LYS A 357 7.83 -11.38 -17.89
CA LYS A 357 7.31 -12.49 -18.71
C LYS A 357 8.02 -13.80 -18.47
N GLU A 358 9.32 -13.77 -18.20
CA GLU A 358 10.13 -14.97 -17.99
C GLU A 358 9.81 -15.74 -16.70
N GLU A 359 9.11 -15.08 -15.74
CA GLU A 359 8.76 -15.70 -14.46
C GLU A 359 7.45 -16.50 -14.51
N PHE A 360 6.64 -16.40 -15.58
CA PHE A 360 5.32 -17.06 -15.65
C PHE A 360 5.39 -18.59 -15.58
N GLU A 361 6.49 -19.19 -16.01
CA GLU A 361 6.68 -20.64 -15.99
C GLU A 361 7.27 -21.17 -14.68
N ASP A 362 7.45 -20.31 -13.68
CA ASP A 362 8.02 -20.67 -12.40
C ASP A 362 7.14 -21.67 -11.65
N GLU A 363 7.74 -22.73 -11.09
CA GLU A 363 7.04 -23.78 -10.35
C GLU A 363 6.30 -23.29 -9.11
N ARG A 364 6.71 -22.14 -8.52
CA ARG A 364 6.05 -21.52 -7.37
C ARG A 364 4.57 -21.21 -7.63
N PHE A 365 4.22 -20.84 -8.88
CA PHE A 365 2.84 -20.55 -9.27
C PHE A 365 1.97 -21.78 -9.51
N LYS A 366 2.58 -22.98 -9.55
CA LYS A 366 1.88 -24.25 -9.77
C LYS A 366 1.42 -24.93 -8.48
N THR A 367 1.73 -24.35 -7.32
CA THR A 367 1.27 -24.87 -6.03
C THR A 367 -0.24 -24.65 -5.87
N GLU A 368 -0.94 -25.54 -5.14
CA GLU A 368 -2.38 -25.41 -4.86
C GLU A 368 -2.70 -24.04 -4.22
N PHE A 369 -1.83 -23.58 -3.32
CA PHE A 369 -1.94 -22.26 -2.70
C PHE A 369 -1.97 -21.13 -3.75
N MET A 370 -0.97 -21.06 -4.62
CA MET A 370 -0.89 -20.00 -5.63
C MET A 370 -1.95 -20.11 -6.72
N GLN A 371 -2.42 -21.32 -7.03
CA GLN A 371 -3.47 -21.54 -8.02
C GLN A 371 -4.81 -20.92 -7.59
N ALA A 372 -5.11 -20.84 -6.29
CA ALA A 372 -6.32 -20.19 -5.80
C ALA A 372 -6.32 -18.67 -6.13
N PHE A 373 -5.16 -18.03 -6.09
CA PHE A 373 -4.99 -16.63 -6.47
C PHE A 373 -4.91 -16.45 -8.00
N ALA A 374 -4.20 -17.34 -8.70
CA ALA A 374 -4.00 -17.24 -10.14
C ALA A 374 -5.30 -17.43 -10.94
N ALA A 375 -6.22 -18.24 -10.43
CA ALA A 375 -7.46 -18.59 -11.13
C ALA A 375 -8.38 -17.40 -11.41
N SER A 376 -8.22 -16.31 -10.64
CA SER A 376 -9.09 -15.13 -10.73
C SER A 376 -8.49 -13.99 -11.55
N ILE A 377 -7.21 -14.07 -11.92
CA ILE A 377 -6.53 -13.01 -12.69
C ILE A 377 -7.22 -12.72 -14.03
N GLU A 378 -7.79 -13.75 -14.70
CA GLU A 378 -8.42 -13.60 -16.01
C GLU A 378 -9.67 -12.70 -16.00
N TYR A 379 -10.33 -12.57 -14.84
CA TYR A 379 -11.51 -11.71 -14.63
C TYR A 379 -11.24 -10.61 -13.60
N GLY A 380 -9.99 -10.33 -13.36
CA GLY A 380 -9.54 -9.31 -12.43
C GLY A 380 -9.75 -7.90 -12.95
N ILE A 381 -10.11 -6.99 -12.05
CA ILE A 381 -10.36 -5.58 -12.29
C ILE A 381 -9.37 -4.78 -11.46
N SER A 382 -8.67 -3.83 -12.10
CA SER A 382 -7.76 -2.94 -11.38
C SER A 382 -8.49 -2.00 -10.42
N GLU A 383 -7.79 -1.57 -9.37
CA GLU A 383 -8.28 -0.55 -8.47
C GLU A 383 -8.64 0.74 -9.23
N PRO A 384 -9.68 1.49 -8.80
CA PRO A 384 -10.04 2.74 -9.42
C PRO A 384 -8.95 3.79 -9.20
N GLN A 385 -8.71 4.62 -10.20
CA GLN A 385 -7.79 5.76 -10.11
C GLN A 385 -8.59 7.06 -10.15
N VAL A 386 -8.50 7.85 -9.07
CA VAL A 386 -9.22 9.12 -8.91
C VAL A 386 -8.28 10.27 -8.60
N GLU A 387 -8.74 11.52 -8.81
CA GLU A 387 -7.91 12.72 -8.59
C GLU A 387 -7.66 13.03 -7.11
N ASP A 388 -8.56 12.64 -6.21
CA ASP A 388 -8.43 12.75 -4.75
C ASP A 388 -8.77 11.41 -4.09
N TRP A 389 -7.76 10.55 -4.01
CA TRP A 389 -7.90 9.22 -3.41
C TRP A 389 -8.29 9.29 -1.94
N ASP A 390 -7.73 10.21 -1.18
CA ASP A 390 -7.96 10.27 0.27
C ASP A 390 -9.43 10.62 0.59
N SER A 391 -9.99 11.62 -0.10
CA SER A 391 -11.40 11.98 0.05
C SER A 391 -12.32 10.88 -0.46
N PHE A 392 -12.01 10.28 -1.61
CA PHE A 392 -12.75 9.17 -2.20
C PHE A 392 -12.82 7.97 -1.26
N ASN A 393 -11.67 7.49 -0.79
CA ASN A 393 -11.54 6.35 0.10
C ASN A 393 -12.29 6.56 1.42
N LYS A 394 -12.09 7.72 2.03
CA LYS A 394 -12.76 8.09 3.28
C LYS A 394 -14.27 8.17 3.13
N ALA A 395 -14.79 8.83 2.08
CA ALA A 395 -16.22 8.94 1.85
C ALA A 395 -16.86 7.58 1.65
N PHE A 396 -16.25 6.72 0.81
CA PHE A 396 -16.74 5.37 0.57
C PHE A 396 -16.77 4.52 1.85
N LEU A 397 -15.65 4.42 2.58
CA LEU A 397 -15.57 3.59 3.79
C LEU A 397 -16.48 4.12 4.91
N THR A 398 -16.65 5.44 5.04
CA THR A 398 -17.61 6.03 5.97
C THR A 398 -19.05 5.62 5.62
N ALA A 399 -19.42 5.62 4.34
CA ALA A 399 -20.74 5.15 3.91
C ALA A 399 -20.94 3.65 4.19
N VAL A 400 -19.90 2.84 3.94
CA VAL A 400 -19.93 1.41 4.27
C VAL A 400 -20.17 1.21 5.77
N GLN A 401 -19.41 1.88 6.64
CA GLN A 401 -19.59 1.79 8.09
C GLN A 401 -21.00 2.16 8.53
N LYS A 402 -21.55 3.29 8.05
CA LYS A 402 -22.91 3.73 8.36
C LYS A 402 -23.96 2.71 7.92
N ALA A 403 -23.78 2.13 6.73
CA ALA A 403 -24.71 1.13 6.21
C ALA A 403 -24.65 -0.17 7.01
N LEU A 404 -23.46 -0.71 7.27
CA LEU A 404 -23.27 -1.98 7.96
C LEU A 404 -23.71 -1.93 9.42
N THR A 405 -23.48 -0.79 10.11
CA THR A 405 -23.93 -0.58 11.50
C THR A 405 -25.43 -0.32 11.59
N GLY A 406 -26.09 0.00 10.47
CA GLY A 406 -27.50 0.41 10.46
C GLY A 406 -27.75 1.84 10.94
N GLU A 407 -26.70 2.66 11.09
CA GLU A 407 -26.80 4.09 11.37
C GLU A 407 -27.58 4.80 10.24
N MET A 408 -27.34 4.36 9.01
CA MET A 408 -28.01 4.87 7.79
C MET A 408 -28.36 3.72 6.85
N GLY A 409 -29.39 3.89 6.01
CA GLY A 409 -29.68 2.94 4.94
C GLY A 409 -28.57 2.94 3.88
N ALA A 410 -28.28 1.78 3.26
CA ALA A 410 -27.19 1.66 2.28
C ALA A 410 -27.29 2.70 1.15
N LYS A 411 -28.50 2.89 0.58
CA LYS A 411 -28.73 3.90 -0.47
C LYS A 411 -28.40 5.31 0.00
N GLU A 412 -28.93 5.70 1.18
CA GLU A 412 -28.76 7.04 1.74
C GLU A 412 -27.29 7.32 2.06
N ALA A 413 -26.56 6.34 2.64
CA ALA A 413 -25.15 6.45 2.95
C ALA A 413 -24.28 6.64 1.68
N LEU A 414 -24.57 5.90 0.61
CA LEU A 414 -23.87 6.04 -0.66
C LEU A 414 -24.22 7.34 -1.39
N ASP A 415 -25.47 7.82 -1.31
CA ASP A 415 -25.88 9.12 -1.86
C ASP A 415 -25.15 10.29 -1.16
N GLU A 416 -24.99 10.20 0.17
CA GLU A 416 -24.24 11.19 0.95
C GLU A 416 -22.78 11.21 0.51
N ALA A 417 -22.13 10.03 0.45
CA ALA A 417 -20.74 9.89 0.02
C ALA A 417 -20.52 10.37 -1.43
N GLN A 418 -21.42 10.02 -2.35
CA GLN A 418 -21.40 10.52 -3.74
C GLN A 418 -21.45 12.06 -3.78
N SER A 419 -22.32 12.67 -2.97
CA SER A 419 -22.46 14.12 -2.90
C SER A 419 -21.25 14.83 -2.27
N GLU A 420 -20.51 14.15 -1.40
CA GLU A 420 -19.30 14.66 -0.76
C GLU A 420 -18.15 14.79 -1.76
N VAL A 421 -17.94 13.74 -2.58
CA VAL A 421 -16.80 13.67 -3.53
C VAL A 421 -17.08 14.31 -4.89
N ALA A 422 -18.34 14.57 -5.24
CA ALA A 422 -18.71 15.24 -6.49
C ALA A 422 -18.51 16.78 -6.47
N LYS A 423 -17.98 17.33 -5.38
CA LYS A 423 -17.73 18.78 -5.19
C LYS A 423 -16.33 19.17 -5.58
#